data_b64818de8019cac9c4b1fa1cfbcc7313
#
_entry.id   b64818de8019cac9c4b1fa1cfbcc7313
#
_cell.length_a   1.000
_cell.length_b   1.000
_cell.length_c   1.000
_cell.angle_alpha   90.00
_cell.angle_beta   90.00
_cell.angle_gamma   90.00
#
_symmetry.space_group_name_H-M   'P 1'
#
loop_
_entity.id
_entity.type
_entity.pdbx_description
1 polymer ?
#
loop_
_entity_poly.entity_id
_entity_poly.type
_entity_poly.pdbx_seq_one_letter_code
_entity_poly.pdbx_strand_id
1 'polypeptide(L)'
;MVHNIAILVERDGGANPDQLHQAYASYRPSFMEIKLPFSFQGDFDSLSEHDFGVMLHEYVHYLQNLSTPWGLYSSMVEYAELVETYRTIQESSEGITIPMKPVLTEKLKRQRELIISGDGFNPFNEDGCLSIDRSVKVSASRRIETVGGKRTTVITCKVQLSDGRPMEFVLGSKIIKESMAGMIQQLVDPSAIHDNFDIPYNIIRIVCEDMFPEVATDPVKMITVCYMSLFSMSPAQVLFDELDNANRNMDLSAKDLLDLFMENSRITMNGNRYRVYEFYGMLKNKFVKVLERVLTIDATYIREALSRADVSKGYIPLLSILYGDGISRERVVTLMNGIGFPWVWTEDGIVNSVISGKGSLGSPDVNLLVCHNAIYSYLCYPNQWRCCPLRHLCLKGVIGDDECWEEKPWEGRTCVMNEMANWLGLDKKTIKINY
;
A
#
# COMPACT_ATOMS: atom_id res chain seq x y z
N MET A 1 0.85 6.96 -4.06
CA MET A 1 2.25 6.90 -4.52
C MET A 1 2.37 5.81 -5.57
N VAL A 2 2.43 6.20 -6.83
CA VAL A 2 2.50 5.28 -8.01
C VAL A 2 3.97 4.98 -8.35
N HIS A 3 4.87 5.00 -7.37
CA HIS A 3 6.30 4.93 -7.65
C HIS A 3 6.91 3.53 -7.70
N ASN A 4 6.15 2.49 -7.42
CA ASN A 4 6.75 1.17 -7.23
C ASN A 4 6.99 0.35 -8.50
N ILE A 5 6.65 0.83 -9.69
CA ILE A 5 6.74 -0.01 -10.90
C ILE A 5 7.64 0.56 -12.00
N ALA A 6 8.01 1.84 -11.95
CA ALA A 6 8.55 2.52 -13.13
C ALA A 6 10.08 2.59 -13.26
N ILE A 7 10.87 2.24 -12.28
CA ILE A 7 12.30 2.60 -12.26
C ILE A 7 13.26 1.43 -12.53
N LEU A 8 12.77 0.22 -12.64
CA LEU A 8 13.61 -0.91 -13.11
C LEU A 8 13.90 -0.88 -14.62
N VAL A 9 13.38 0.11 -15.35
CA VAL A 9 13.41 0.15 -16.83
C VAL A 9 14.63 0.87 -17.41
N GLU A 10 15.40 1.63 -16.62
CA GLU A 10 16.50 2.42 -17.17
C GLU A 10 17.91 1.83 -17.01
N ARG A 11 18.07 0.59 -16.60
CA ARG A 11 19.39 -0.05 -16.60
C ARG A 11 19.48 -1.20 -17.57
N ASP A 12 20.18 -0.91 -18.66
CA ASP A 12 20.96 -1.76 -19.56
C ASP A 12 20.35 -3.05 -20.12
N GLY A 13 20.16 -3.00 -21.44
CA GLY A 13 20.40 -4.18 -22.29
C GLY A 13 19.23 -5.13 -22.46
N GLY A 14 18.15 -4.71 -23.08
CA GLY A 14 17.39 -5.63 -23.92
C GLY A 14 16.31 -6.48 -23.24
N ALA A 15 16.05 -6.33 -21.96
CA ALA A 15 14.86 -6.94 -21.36
C ALA A 15 13.62 -6.12 -21.73
N ASN A 16 12.63 -6.77 -22.33
CA ASN A 16 11.36 -6.14 -22.65
C ASN A 16 10.72 -5.60 -21.35
N PRO A 17 10.46 -4.27 -21.25
CA PRO A 17 9.80 -3.70 -20.07
C PRO A 17 8.49 -4.38 -19.70
N ASP A 18 7.80 -4.98 -20.68
CA ASP A 18 6.56 -5.72 -20.45
C ASP A 18 6.78 -7.01 -19.64
N GLN A 19 7.94 -7.66 -19.77
CA GLN A 19 8.24 -8.88 -19.00
C GLN A 19 8.58 -8.58 -17.53
N LEU A 20 9.23 -7.45 -17.26
CA LEU A 20 9.53 -7.03 -15.87
C LEU A 20 8.27 -6.56 -15.12
N HIS A 21 7.33 -5.88 -15.81
CA HIS A 21 6.06 -5.46 -15.21
C HIS A 21 5.09 -6.61 -14.91
N GLN A 22 5.25 -7.74 -15.57
CA GLN A 22 4.42 -8.94 -15.36
C GLN A 22 4.91 -9.81 -14.20
N ALA A 23 6.16 -9.64 -13.75
CA ALA A 23 6.81 -10.56 -12.82
C ALA A 23 6.53 -10.30 -11.32
N TYR A 24 5.94 -9.15 -10.94
CA TYR A 24 5.75 -8.80 -9.53
C TYR A 24 4.30 -8.46 -9.20
N ALA A 25 3.80 -9.06 -8.10
CA ALA A 25 2.57 -8.63 -7.47
C ALA A 25 2.74 -7.23 -6.87
N SER A 26 1.65 -6.48 -6.71
CA SER A 26 1.69 -5.18 -6.06
C SER A 26 0.32 -4.79 -5.50
N TYR A 27 0.34 -4.03 -4.40
CA TYR A 27 -0.84 -3.38 -3.85
C TYR A 27 -0.76 -1.85 -4.00
N ARG A 28 -1.85 -1.24 -4.49
CA ARG A 28 -2.00 0.22 -4.57
C ARG A 28 -2.98 0.73 -3.52
N PRO A 29 -2.47 1.37 -2.45
CA PRO A 29 -3.30 1.75 -1.30
C PRO A 29 -4.48 2.66 -1.63
N SER A 30 -4.25 3.71 -2.41
CA SER A 30 -5.27 4.72 -2.72
C SER A 30 -6.44 4.20 -3.52
N PHE A 31 -6.20 3.18 -4.32
CA PHE A 31 -7.24 2.61 -5.17
C PHE A 31 -7.68 1.21 -4.72
N MET A 32 -7.13 0.72 -3.61
CA MET A 32 -7.41 -0.61 -3.06
C MET A 32 -7.29 -1.71 -4.12
N GLU A 33 -6.19 -1.69 -4.86
CA GLU A 33 -5.95 -2.55 -6.01
C GLU A 33 -4.80 -3.50 -5.72
N ILE A 34 -5.02 -4.80 -5.90
CA ILE A 34 -3.98 -5.83 -5.96
C ILE A 34 -3.75 -6.20 -7.41
N LYS A 35 -2.49 -6.26 -7.83
CA LYS A 35 -2.08 -6.82 -9.11
C LYS A 35 -1.34 -8.12 -8.87
N LEU A 36 -1.76 -9.20 -9.54
CA LEU A 36 -1.13 -10.52 -9.47
C LEU A 36 -0.53 -10.88 -10.83
N PRO A 37 0.69 -11.44 -10.87
CA PRO A 37 1.36 -11.87 -12.10
C PRO A 37 0.93 -13.25 -12.57
N PHE A 38 -0.15 -13.80 -12.03
CA PHE A 38 -0.68 -15.13 -12.37
C PHE A 38 -2.21 -15.09 -12.48
N SER A 39 -2.75 -16.14 -13.10
CA SER A 39 -4.20 -16.31 -13.21
C SER A 39 -4.82 -16.62 -11.85
N PHE A 40 -5.92 -15.92 -11.55
CA PHE A 40 -6.72 -16.16 -10.34
C PHE A 40 -8.19 -15.84 -10.64
N GLN A 41 -9.06 -16.83 -10.51
CA GLN A 41 -10.50 -16.69 -10.78
C GLN A 41 -11.37 -16.74 -9.51
N GLY A 42 -10.79 -16.47 -8.35
CA GLY A 42 -11.50 -16.48 -7.07
C GLY A 42 -11.48 -17.82 -6.35
N ASP A 43 -10.86 -18.84 -6.92
CA ASP A 43 -10.66 -20.14 -6.29
C ASP A 43 -9.26 -20.21 -5.63
N PHE A 44 -9.24 -20.11 -4.31
CA PHE A 44 -7.99 -20.15 -3.55
C PHE A 44 -7.35 -21.54 -3.53
N ASP A 45 -8.14 -22.61 -3.68
CA ASP A 45 -7.63 -23.98 -3.62
C ASP A 45 -6.86 -24.34 -4.88
N SER A 46 -7.09 -23.61 -5.99
CA SER A 46 -6.35 -23.76 -7.24
C SER A 46 -4.95 -23.15 -7.22
N LEU A 47 -4.64 -22.29 -6.27
CA LEU A 47 -3.33 -21.62 -6.17
C LEU A 47 -2.27 -22.57 -5.60
N SER A 48 -1.06 -22.52 -6.14
CA SER A 48 0.12 -23.12 -5.49
C SER A 48 0.37 -22.48 -4.10
N GLU A 49 1.21 -23.09 -3.26
CA GLU A 49 1.60 -22.46 -1.98
C GLU A 49 2.30 -21.14 -2.20
N HIS A 50 3.16 -21.06 -3.21
CA HIS A 50 3.87 -19.84 -3.59
C HIS A 50 2.90 -18.74 -4.05
N ASP A 51 2.01 -19.02 -5.01
CA ASP A 51 1.04 -18.02 -5.52
C ASP A 51 0.10 -17.55 -4.42
N PHE A 52 -0.32 -18.47 -3.54
CA PHE A 52 -1.11 -18.12 -2.36
C PHE A 52 -0.32 -17.23 -1.40
N GLY A 53 0.95 -17.53 -1.18
CA GLY A 53 1.86 -16.72 -0.37
C GLY A 53 2.02 -15.29 -0.94
N VAL A 54 2.23 -15.16 -2.24
CA VAL A 54 2.33 -13.88 -2.95
C VAL A 54 1.01 -13.09 -2.83
N MET A 55 -0.12 -13.74 -3.06
CA MET A 55 -1.43 -13.10 -2.88
C MET A 55 -1.68 -12.66 -1.44
N LEU A 56 -1.30 -13.47 -0.45
CA LEU A 56 -1.40 -13.12 0.96
C LEU A 56 -0.53 -11.91 1.30
N HIS A 57 0.67 -11.81 0.74
CA HIS A 57 1.55 -10.66 0.89
C HIS A 57 0.84 -9.36 0.51
N GLU A 58 0.26 -9.30 -0.67
CA GLU A 58 -0.47 -8.13 -1.15
C GLU A 58 -1.76 -7.87 -0.34
N TYR A 59 -2.42 -8.92 0.11
CA TYR A 59 -3.59 -8.79 0.97
C TYR A 59 -3.22 -8.22 2.36
N VAL A 60 -2.04 -8.55 2.88
CA VAL A 60 -1.53 -7.94 4.12
C VAL A 60 -1.38 -6.44 3.95
N HIS A 61 -0.89 -5.96 2.80
CA HIS A 61 -0.82 -4.52 2.51
C HIS A 61 -2.21 -3.87 2.50
N TYR A 62 -3.23 -4.55 1.97
CA TYR A 62 -4.60 -4.09 2.05
C TYR A 62 -5.08 -3.96 3.51
N LEU A 63 -4.81 -4.95 4.34
CA LEU A 63 -5.15 -4.90 5.77
C LEU A 63 -4.39 -3.79 6.51
N GLN A 64 -3.09 -3.62 6.26
CA GLN A 64 -2.29 -2.53 6.80
C GLN A 64 -2.88 -1.16 6.43
N ASN A 65 -3.38 -1.03 5.20
CA ASN A 65 -3.99 0.21 4.73
C ASN A 65 -5.32 0.50 5.43
N LEU A 66 -6.20 -0.49 5.56
CA LEU A 66 -7.53 -0.32 6.15
C LEU A 66 -7.51 -0.20 7.67
N SER A 67 -6.62 -0.92 8.34
CA SER A 67 -6.67 -1.12 9.79
C SER A 67 -5.68 -0.28 10.58
N THR A 68 -4.89 0.59 9.93
CA THR A 68 -3.90 1.43 10.62
C THR A 68 -4.09 2.92 10.33
N PRO A 69 -3.80 3.79 11.31
CA PRO A 69 -3.80 5.23 11.10
C PRO A 69 -2.85 5.69 9.98
N TRP A 70 -1.66 5.08 9.88
CA TRP A 70 -0.70 5.41 8.82
C TRP A 70 -1.26 5.12 7.42
N GLY A 71 -1.86 3.93 7.23
CA GLY A 71 -2.46 3.54 5.96
C GLY A 71 -3.57 4.49 5.53
N LEU A 72 -4.53 4.77 6.43
CA LEU A 72 -5.63 5.70 6.15
C LEU A 72 -5.14 7.13 5.88
N TYR A 73 -4.15 7.60 6.66
CA TYR A 73 -3.64 8.96 6.50
C TYR A 73 -2.88 9.12 5.17
N SER A 74 -2.04 8.15 4.80
CA SER A 74 -1.31 8.15 3.53
C SER A 74 -2.28 8.21 2.35
N SER A 75 -3.30 7.35 2.34
CA SER A 75 -4.32 7.35 1.29
C SER A 75 -5.10 8.66 1.22
N MET A 76 -5.43 9.28 2.37
CA MET A 76 -6.10 10.59 2.36
C MET A 76 -5.23 11.70 1.75
N VAL A 77 -3.92 11.68 1.97
CA VAL A 77 -3.00 12.65 1.36
C VAL A 77 -2.97 12.45 -0.16
N GLU A 78 -2.89 11.22 -0.64
CA GLU A 78 -2.93 10.90 -2.07
C GLU A 78 -4.27 11.31 -2.71
N TYR A 79 -5.40 11.07 -2.06
CA TYR A 79 -6.69 11.57 -2.54
C TYR A 79 -6.77 13.10 -2.57
N ALA A 80 -6.13 13.78 -1.63
CA ALA A 80 -6.05 15.23 -1.67
C ALA A 80 -5.20 15.71 -2.87
N GLU A 81 -4.13 15.02 -3.23
CA GLU A 81 -3.35 15.29 -4.44
C GLU A 81 -4.17 15.05 -5.71
N LEU A 82 -4.93 13.97 -5.77
CA LEU A 82 -5.86 13.68 -6.87
C LEU A 82 -6.88 14.81 -7.07
N VAL A 83 -7.47 15.30 -5.99
CA VAL A 83 -8.42 16.42 -6.01
C VAL A 83 -7.78 17.70 -6.53
N GLU A 84 -6.57 18.01 -6.09
CA GLU A 84 -5.83 19.19 -6.61
C GLU A 84 -5.49 19.03 -8.10
N THR A 85 -5.18 17.82 -8.55
CA THR A 85 -5.00 17.51 -9.98
C THR A 85 -6.28 17.80 -10.76
N TYR A 86 -7.42 17.32 -10.28
CA TYR A 86 -8.72 17.55 -10.93
C TYR A 86 -9.10 19.04 -10.96
N ARG A 87 -8.87 19.75 -9.86
CA ARG A 87 -9.08 21.19 -9.80
C ARG A 87 -8.21 21.91 -10.84
N THR A 88 -6.92 21.56 -10.95
CA THR A 88 -6.01 22.12 -11.94
C THR A 88 -6.53 21.92 -13.36
N ILE A 89 -7.09 20.73 -13.66
CA ILE A 89 -7.70 20.46 -14.97
C ILE A 89 -8.90 21.38 -15.21
N GLN A 90 -9.81 21.44 -14.25
CA GLN A 90 -11.06 22.22 -14.40
C GLN A 90 -10.77 23.72 -14.56
N GLU A 91 -9.80 24.27 -13.84
CA GLU A 91 -9.43 25.68 -13.87
C GLU A 91 -8.59 26.07 -15.13
N SER A 92 -7.98 25.10 -15.80
CA SER A 92 -7.20 25.39 -17.03
C SER A 92 -8.13 25.77 -18.19
N SER A 93 -7.91 26.95 -18.78
CA SER A 93 -8.69 27.44 -19.93
C SER A 93 -8.15 27.00 -21.29
N GLU A 94 -6.82 26.79 -21.41
CA GLU A 94 -6.14 26.62 -22.71
C GLU A 94 -5.72 25.17 -23.01
N GLY A 95 -5.79 24.30 -22.04
CA GLY A 95 -5.34 22.91 -22.17
C GLY A 95 -4.44 22.50 -21.01
N ILE A 96 -3.99 21.26 -21.07
CA ILE A 96 -3.13 20.67 -20.06
C ILE A 96 -1.89 20.05 -20.71
N THR A 97 -0.81 20.04 -19.95
CA THR A 97 0.43 19.34 -20.34
C THR A 97 0.61 18.13 -19.42
N ILE A 98 0.84 16.97 -19.98
CA ILE A 98 1.14 15.74 -19.24
C ILE A 98 2.61 15.33 -19.48
N PRO A 99 3.31 14.77 -18.47
CA PRO A 99 2.81 14.46 -17.12
C PRO A 99 2.44 15.71 -16.31
N MET A 100 1.27 15.66 -15.71
CA MET A 100 0.80 16.74 -14.85
C MET A 100 1.53 16.74 -13.51
N LYS A 101 1.93 17.95 -13.08
CA LYS A 101 2.40 18.19 -11.71
C LYS A 101 1.34 19.02 -11.00
N PRO A 102 0.56 18.43 -10.08
CA PRO A 102 -0.49 19.17 -9.38
C PRO A 102 0.09 20.34 -8.58
N VAL A 103 -0.61 21.47 -8.61
CA VAL A 103 -0.27 22.64 -7.79
C VAL A 103 -0.78 22.42 -6.39
N LEU A 104 0.09 21.91 -5.52
CA LEU A 104 -0.29 21.59 -4.15
C LEU A 104 -0.35 22.83 -3.28
N THR A 105 -1.37 22.90 -2.40
CA THR A 105 -1.41 23.92 -1.34
C THR A 105 -0.26 23.72 -0.36
N GLU A 106 0.19 24.78 0.33
CA GLU A 106 1.27 24.68 1.32
C GLU A 106 0.98 23.67 2.43
N LYS A 107 -0.29 23.54 2.81
CA LYS A 107 -0.73 22.53 3.77
C LYS A 107 -0.50 21.12 3.22
N LEU A 108 -0.87 20.86 1.98
CA LEU A 108 -0.75 19.55 1.35
C LEU A 108 0.73 19.20 1.07
N LYS A 109 1.55 20.17 0.69
CA LYS A 109 3.00 19.98 0.55
C LYS A 109 3.62 19.49 1.87
N ARG A 110 3.30 20.16 2.99
CA ARG A 110 3.78 19.74 4.32
C ARG A 110 3.30 18.34 4.71
N GLN A 111 2.06 18.00 4.40
CA GLN A 111 1.52 16.66 4.66
C GLN A 111 2.25 15.61 3.82
N ARG A 112 2.53 15.91 2.56
CA ARG A 112 3.32 15.05 1.67
C ARG A 112 4.75 14.86 2.17
N GLU A 113 5.42 15.93 2.60
CA GLU A 113 6.76 15.85 3.20
C GLU A 113 6.79 14.92 4.41
N LEU A 114 5.76 14.98 5.28
CA LEU A 114 5.64 14.09 6.43
C LEU A 114 5.44 12.63 6.00
N ILE A 115 4.65 12.37 4.95
CA ILE A 115 4.48 11.02 4.41
C ILE A 115 5.79 10.51 3.82
N ILE A 116 6.48 11.29 2.99
CA ILE A 116 7.75 10.91 2.38
C ILE A 116 8.80 10.59 3.44
N SER A 117 8.90 11.43 4.48
CA SER A 117 9.82 11.19 5.59
C SER A 117 9.47 9.95 6.40
N GLY A 118 8.19 9.72 6.68
CA GLY A 118 7.73 8.56 7.44
C GLY A 118 7.76 7.26 6.64
N ASP A 119 7.66 7.33 5.32
CA ASP A 119 7.84 6.19 4.41
C ASP A 119 9.31 5.75 4.32
N GLY A 120 10.24 6.69 4.47
CA GLY A 120 11.66 6.42 4.45
C GLY A 120 12.18 6.02 3.06
N PHE A 121 13.24 5.21 3.04
CA PHE A 121 13.85 4.69 1.82
C PHE A 121 12.85 3.87 0.99
N ASN A 122 12.90 4.06 -0.32
CA ASN A 122 12.13 3.27 -1.26
C ASN A 122 13.07 2.37 -2.07
N PRO A 123 13.21 1.09 -1.71
CA PRO A 123 14.14 0.19 -2.38
C PRO A 123 13.81 -0.02 -3.86
N PHE A 124 12.55 0.18 -4.24
CA PHE A 124 12.11 -0.02 -5.63
C PHE A 124 12.43 1.16 -6.55
N ASN A 125 12.83 2.31 -6.01
CA ASN A 125 13.14 3.50 -6.80
C ASN A 125 14.62 3.69 -7.12
N GLU A 126 15.51 3.12 -6.29
CA GLU A 126 16.94 3.41 -6.38
C GLU A 126 17.75 2.19 -6.86
N ASP A 127 18.01 1.25 -5.95
CA ASP A 127 18.84 0.08 -6.25
C ASP A 127 18.05 -1.22 -6.43
N GLY A 128 16.73 -1.19 -6.28
CA GLY A 128 15.88 -2.38 -6.31
C GLY A 128 15.98 -3.19 -5.01
N CYS A 129 15.73 -4.48 -5.12
CA CYS A 129 15.82 -5.41 -4.01
C CYS A 129 17.29 -5.80 -3.77
N LEU A 130 17.75 -5.78 -2.53
CA LEU A 130 19.15 -5.91 -2.17
C LEU A 130 19.40 -7.04 -1.16
N SER A 131 20.54 -7.68 -1.28
CA SER A 131 21.00 -8.69 -0.32
C SER A 131 22.11 -8.12 0.57
N ILE A 132 22.09 -8.51 1.86
CA ILE A 132 23.00 -8.03 2.91
C ILE A 132 24.09 -9.06 3.18
N ASP A 133 25.31 -8.60 3.43
CA ASP A 133 26.35 -9.44 3.98
C ASP A 133 26.07 -9.75 5.46
N ARG A 134 25.59 -10.95 5.72
CA ARG A 134 25.22 -11.41 7.06
C ARG A 134 26.39 -11.59 8.02
N SER A 135 27.63 -11.48 7.54
CA SER A 135 28.82 -11.49 8.40
C SER A 135 29.07 -10.16 9.11
N VAL A 136 28.43 -9.08 8.63
CA VAL A 136 28.53 -7.73 9.21
C VAL A 136 27.19 -7.36 9.86
N LYS A 137 27.25 -7.01 11.15
CA LYS A 137 26.05 -6.63 11.91
C LYS A 137 25.42 -5.35 11.39
N VAL A 138 24.11 -5.36 11.30
CA VAL A 138 23.31 -4.16 11.06
C VAL A 138 23.36 -3.25 12.28
N SER A 139 23.43 -1.95 12.05
CA SER A 139 23.31 -0.95 13.10
C SER A 139 22.28 0.11 12.75
N ALA A 140 21.64 0.68 13.76
CA ALA A 140 20.70 1.76 13.59
C ALA A 140 21.01 2.94 14.50
N SER A 141 20.76 4.14 14.00
CA SER A 141 20.94 5.39 14.74
C SER A 141 19.68 6.26 14.67
N ARG A 142 19.45 7.02 15.74
CA ARG A 142 18.35 7.99 15.83
C ARG A 142 18.89 9.39 15.62
N ARG A 143 18.24 10.17 14.77
CA ARG A 143 18.51 11.61 14.62
C ARG A 143 17.18 12.39 14.59
N ILE A 144 17.25 13.66 14.98
CA ILE A 144 16.09 14.53 14.93
C ILE A 144 16.24 15.45 13.73
N GLU A 145 15.22 15.45 12.87
CA GLU A 145 15.13 16.31 11.70
C GLU A 145 13.89 17.22 11.77
N THR A 146 13.90 18.29 11.01
CA THR A 146 12.70 19.13 10.84
C THR A 146 12.09 18.83 9.48
N VAL A 147 10.90 18.23 9.48
CA VAL A 147 10.16 17.82 8.28
C VAL A 147 8.79 18.47 8.31
N GLY A 148 8.40 19.15 7.23
CA GLY A 148 7.10 19.85 7.17
C GLY A 148 6.91 20.88 8.31
N GLY A 149 8.01 21.44 8.84
CA GLY A 149 7.99 22.36 9.97
C GLY A 149 7.82 21.70 11.34
N LYS A 150 7.92 20.38 11.44
CA LYS A 150 7.83 19.60 12.69
C LYS A 150 9.13 18.86 12.98
N ARG A 151 9.50 18.79 14.25
CA ARG A 151 10.62 17.93 14.69
C ARG A 151 10.16 16.47 14.62
N THR A 152 10.88 15.66 13.87
CA THR A 152 10.59 14.24 13.63
C THR A 152 11.83 13.42 13.92
N THR A 153 11.66 12.29 14.59
CA THR A 153 12.74 11.32 14.75
C THR A 153 12.87 10.49 13.47
N VAL A 154 14.06 10.47 12.90
CA VAL A 154 14.43 9.65 11.76
C VAL A 154 15.33 8.53 12.25
N ILE A 155 15.03 7.31 11.85
CA ILE A 155 15.84 6.12 12.10
C ILE A 155 16.62 5.82 10.84
N THR A 156 17.93 5.74 10.97
CA THR A 156 18.83 5.40 9.86
C THR A 156 19.52 4.07 10.15
N CYS A 157 19.36 3.12 9.23
CA CYS A 157 20.04 1.82 9.27
C CYS A 157 21.30 1.83 8.41
N LYS A 158 22.36 1.18 8.89
CA LYS A 158 23.61 0.95 8.17
C LYS A 158 23.81 -0.54 7.98
N VAL A 159 24.06 -0.93 6.75
CA VAL A 159 24.24 -2.31 6.33
C VAL A 159 25.47 -2.43 5.42
N GLN A 160 26.02 -3.61 5.33
CA GLN A 160 26.96 -4.00 4.28
C GLN A 160 26.21 -4.85 3.27
N LEU A 161 26.27 -4.48 2.00
CA LEU A 161 25.66 -5.29 0.93
C LEU A 161 26.56 -6.48 0.58
N SER A 162 25.99 -7.54 0.02
CA SER A 162 26.71 -8.75 -0.37
C SER A 162 27.79 -8.52 -1.43
N ASP A 163 27.71 -7.43 -2.17
CA ASP A 163 28.74 -6.98 -3.11
C ASP A 163 29.87 -6.17 -2.47
N GLY A 164 29.87 -6.02 -1.14
CA GLY A 164 30.88 -5.31 -0.36
C GLY A 164 30.63 -3.80 -0.22
N ARG A 165 29.59 -3.23 -0.82
CA ARG A 165 29.26 -1.81 -0.68
C ARG A 165 28.61 -1.51 0.67
N PRO A 166 29.05 -0.50 1.42
CA PRO A 166 28.31 0.00 2.58
C PRO A 166 27.07 0.77 2.09
N MET A 167 25.96 0.58 2.79
CA MET A 167 24.73 1.31 2.50
C MET A 167 24.17 1.89 3.80
N GLU A 168 23.67 3.14 3.71
CA GLU A 168 22.93 3.80 4.77
C GLU A 168 21.58 4.25 4.21
N PHE A 169 20.50 3.91 4.89
CA PHE A 169 19.15 4.28 4.45
C PHE A 169 18.24 4.64 5.62
N VAL A 170 17.25 5.49 5.35
CA VAL A 170 16.19 5.85 6.31
C VAL A 170 15.18 4.73 6.38
N LEU A 171 15.04 4.11 7.57
CA LEU A 171 14.00 3.13 7.81
C LEU A 171 12.66 3.84 7.97
N GLY A 172 11.62 3.32 7.34
CA GLY A 172 10.29 3.91 7.38
C GLY A 172 9.18 2.91 7.12
N SER A 173 7.97 3.42 6.97
CA SER A 173 6.76 2.58 6.86
C SER A 173 6.76 1.65 5.65
N LYS A 174 7.44 2.01 4.56
CA LYS A 174 7.53 1.13 3.38
C LYS A 174 8.24 -0.16 3.72
N ILE A 175 9.45 -0.06 4.26
CA ILE A 175 10.21 -1.24 4.68
C ILE A 175 9.49 -2.02 5.77
N ILE A 176 8.88 -1.32 6.74
CA ILE A 176 8.12 -1.98 7.82
C ILE A 176 6.97 -2.81 7.25
N LYS A 177 6.21 -2.25 6.31
CA LYS A 177 5.09 -2.94 5.67
C LYS A 177 5.54 -4.15 4.87
N GLU A 178 6.57 -3.99 4.05
CA GLU A 178 7.13 -5.08 3.23
C GLU A 178 7.71 -6.21 4.11
N SER A 179 8.50 -5.86 5.13
CA SER A 179 9.05 -6.87 6.05
C SER A 179 7.95 -7.59 6.83
N MET A 180 6.91 -6.89 7.28
CA MET A 180 5.77 -7.51 7.95
C MET A 180 5.02 -8.47 7.00
N ALA A 181 4.73 -8.05 5.78
CA ALA A 181 4.05 -8.87 4.79
C ALA A 181 4.90 -10.08 4.39
N GLY A 182 6.21 -9.89 4.21
CA GLY A 182 7.17 -10.97 3.95
C GLY A 182 7.24 -12.00 5.08
N MET A 183 7.31 -11.57 6.34
CA MET A 183 7.26 -12.49 7.49
C MET A 183 5.96 -13.29 7.56
N ILE A 184 4.82 -12.67 7.25
CA ILE A 184 3.52 -13.37 7.21
C ILE A 184 3.46 -14.36 6.04
N GLN A 185 3.95 -13.97 4.87
CA GLN A 185 4.08 -14.86 3.71
C GLN A 185 4.91 -16.10 4.06
N GLN A 186 6.04 -15.93 4.73
CA GLN A 186 6.93 -17.02 5.13
C GLN A 186 6.28 -18.03 6.10
N LEU A 187 5.24 -17.63 6.83
CA LEU A 187 4.49 -18.56 7.69
C LEU A 187 3.59 -19.53 6.91
N VAL A 188 3.20 -19.19 5.68
CA VAL A 188 2.39 -20.05 4.80
C VAL A 188 3.16 -20.62 3.62
N ASP A 189 4.23 -19.94 3.21
CA ASP A 189 5.18 -20.34 2.17
C ASP A 189 6.61 -20.23 2.72
N PRO A 190 7.13 -21.25 3.39
CA PRO A 190 8.49 -21.21 3.92
C PRO A 190 9.58 -21.03 2.86
N SER A 191 9.33 -21.35 1.59
CA SER A 191 10.28 -21.17 0.48
C SER A 191 10.55 -19.69 0.21
N ALA A 192 9.60 -18.81 0.49
CA ALA A 192 9.72 -17.36 0.30
C ALA A 192 10.89 -16.72 1.10
N ILE A 193 11.42 -17.41 2.12
CA ILE A 193 12.62 -16.94 2.83
C ILE A 193 13.83 -16.87 1.91
N HIS A 194 13.97 -17.83 1.01
CA HIS A 194 15.11 -17.95 0.11
C HIS A 194 14.95 -17.11 -1.16
N ASP A 195 13.71 -16.90 -1.56
CA ASP A 195 13.38 -16.17 -2.79
C ASP A 195 13.32 -14.65 -2.57
N ASN A 196 13.06 -14.22 -1.33
CA ASN A 196 12.96 -12.82 -0.97
C ASN A 196 14.33 -12.20 -0.64
N PHE A 197 14.59 -11.04 -1.21
CA PHE A 197 15.77 -10.22 -0.87
C PHE A 197 15.72 -9.73 0.59
N ASP A 198 16.90 -9.44 1.16
CA ASP A 198 16.99 -8.95 2.53
C ASP A 198 16.33 -7.58 2.69
N ILE A 199 16.54 -6.67 1.74
CA ILE A 199 15.83 -5.39 1.66
C ILE A 199 14.88 -5.47 0.45
N PRO A 200 13.58 -5.22 0.66
CA PRO A 200 12.90 -4.76 1.89
C PRO A 200 12.36 -5.87 2.81
N TYR A 201 12.35 -7.13 2.39
CA TYR A 201 11.47 -8.16 2.96
C TYR A 201 11.97 -8.75 4.30
N ASN A 202 13.29 -8.88 4.47
CA ASN A 202 13.89 -9.53 5.63
C ASN A 202 14.58 -8.56 6.60
N ILE A 203 14.70 -7.27 6.25
CA ILE A 203 15.54 -6.33 7.00
C ILE A 203 15.12 -6.15 8.45
N ILE A 204 13.81 -6.15 8.76
CA ILE A 204 13.36 -6.01 10.16
C ILE A 204 13.76 -7.24 10.98
N ARG A 205 13.66 -8.44 10.41
CA ARG A 205 14.15 -9.66 11.05
C ARG A 205 15.66 -9.58 11.33
N ILE A 206 16.44 -9.13 10.35
CA ILE A 206 17.90 -8.95 10.49
C ILE A 206 18.23 -7.94 11.57
N VAL A 207 17.53 -6.80 11.61
CA VAL A 207 17.67 -5.80 12.69
C VAL A 207 17.35 -6.43 14.05
N CYS A 208 16.31 -7.26 14.14
CA CYS A 208 15.99 -7.94 15.40
C CYS A 208 17.10 -8.93 15.79
N GLU A 209 17.58 -9.76 14.87
CA GLU A 209 18.67 -10.72 15.14
C GLU A 209 19.93 -10.03 15.67
N ASP A 210 20.28 -8.85 15.16
CA ASP A 210 21.50 -8.13 15.51
C ASP A 210 21.34 -7.22 16.75
N MET A 211 20.17 -6.64 16.98
CA MET A 211 19.96 -5.60 17.98
C MET A 211 18.93 -5.97 19.08
N PHE A 212 18.00 -6.87 18.80
CA PHE A 212 16.90 -7.27 19.69
C PHE A 212 16.72 -8.79 19.70
N PRO A 213 17.75 -9.56 20.11
CA PRO A 213 17.82 -11.01 19.92
C PRO A 213 16.66 -11.78 20.59
N GLU A 214 16.13 -11.27 21.68
CA GLU A 214 14.99 -11.92 22.36
C GLU A 214 13.70 -11.81 21.55
N VAL A 215 13.51 -10.70 20.83
CA VAL A 215 12.36 -10.54 19.93
C VAL A 215 12.54 -11.37 18.67
N ALA A 216 13.75 -11.51 18.19
CA ALA A 216 14.08 -12.25 16.97
C ALA A 216 13.67 -13.74 17.03
N THR A 217 13.54 -14.31 18.24
CA THR A 217 13.13 -15.70 18.44
C THR A 217 11.64 -15.93 18.19
N ASP A 218 10.83 -14.86 18.14
CA ASP A 218 9.38 -14.95 18.02
C ASP A 218 8.87 -14.12 16.81
N PRO A 219 8.64 -14.77 15.64
CA PRO A 219 8.13 -14.09 14.46
C PRO A 219 6.80 -13.35 14.69
N VAL A 220 5.94 -13.89 15.58
CA VAL A 220 4.65 -13.25 15.87
C VAL A 220 4.83 -11.95 16.65
N LYS A 221 5.81 -11.89 17.56
CA LYS A 221 6.19 -10.64 18.24
C LYS A 221 6.72 -9.61 17.24
N MET A 222 7.63 -10.02 16.33
CA MET A 222 8.16 -9.10 15.29
C MET A 222 7.04 -8.52 14.42
N ILE A 223 6.15 -9.39 13.91
CA ILE A 223 4.98 -8.98 13.12
C ILE A 223 4.09 -8.01 13.91
N THR A 224 3.84 -8.32 15.19
CA THR A 224 3.00 -7.49 16.06
C THR A 224 3.61 -6.10 16.26
N VAL A 225 4.92 -6.01 16.52
CA VAL A 225 5.61 -4.72 16.71
C VAL A 225 5.64 -3.92 15.40
N CYS A 226 5.84 -4.56 14.25
CA CYS A 226 5.68 -3.91 12.95
C CYS A 226 4.28 -3.30 12.80
N TYR A 227 3.24 -4.06 13.16
CA TYR A 227 1.87 -3.57 13.08
C TYR A 227 1.61 -2.40 14.04
N MET A 228 2.03 -2.51 15.30
CA MET A 228 1.91 -1.43 16.30
C MET A 228 2.55 -0.11 15.81
N SER A 229 3.67 -0.20 15.13
CA SER A 229 4.37 0.98 14.61
C SER A 229 3.54 1.78 13.60
N LEU A 230 2.68 1.12 12.81
CA LEU A 230 1.81 1.75 11.82
C LEU A 230 0.61 2.52 12.45
N PHE A 231 0.45 2.44 13.77
CA PHE A 231 -0.50 3.29 14.50
C PHE A 231 0.06 4.68 14.84
N SER A 232 1.27 4.99 14.39
CA SER A 232 1.94 6.26 14.62
C SER A 232 2.14 7.04 13.33
N MET A 233 2.29 8.38 13.49
CA MET A 233 2.76 9.25 12.41
C MET A 233 4.30 9.25 12.26
N SER A 234 4.99 8.48 13.08
CA SER A 234 6.44 8.22 13.02
C SER A 234 6.70 6.72 13.17
N PRO A 235 6.36 5.89 12.13
CA PRO A 235 6.37 4.44 12.25
C PRO A 235 7.71 3.86 12.70
N ALA A 236 8.82 4.31 12.11
CA ALA A 236 10.15 3.79 12.47
C ALA A 236 10.55 4.09 13.92
N GLN A 237 10.19 5.25 14.45
CA GLN A 237 10.45 5.57 15.86
C GLN A 237 9.70 4.60 16.77
N VAL A 238 8.40 4.42 16.55
CA VAL A 238 7.59 3.52 17.37
C VAL A 238 8.04 2.07 17.21
N LEU A 239 8.44 1.65 16.00
CA LEU A 239 9.03 0.32 15.81
C LEU A 239 10.19 0.09 16.77
N PHE A 240 11.17 0.99 16.80
CA PHE A 240 12.36 0.82 17.66
C PHE A 240 12.06 0.96 19.14
N ASP A 241 11.13 1.83 19.53
CA ASP A 241 10.69 1.98 20.92
C ASP A 241 10.01 0.69 21.40
N GLU A 242 9.17 0.07 20.57
CA GLU A 242 8.45 -1.14 20.94
C GLU A 242 9.30 -2.41 20.78
N LEU A 243 10.27 -2.45 19.86
CA LEU A 243 11.28 -3.53 19.83
C LEU A 243 12.12 -3.54 21.11
N ASP A 244 12.56 -2.37 21.57
CA ASP A 244 13.31 -2.22 22.81
C ASP A 244 12.44 -2.61 24.04
N ASN A 245 11.17 -2.21 24.05
CA ASN A 245 10.21 -2.61 25.07
C ASN A 245 9.99 -4.14 25.09
N ALA A 246 9.73 -4.75 23.94
CA ALA A 246 9.52 -6.18 23.79
C ALA A 246 10.78 -7.01 24.16
N ASN A 247 11.98 -6.51 23.82
CA ASN A 247 13.25 -7.17 24.14
C ASN A 247 13.57 -7.16 25.65
N ARG A 248 13.07 -6.14 26.39
CA ARG A 248 13.21 -6.07 27.85
C ARG A 248 12.13 -6.87 28.58
N ASN A 249 10.98 -7.09 27.99
CA ASN A 249 9.83 -7.73 28.60
C ASN A 249 9.53 -9.07 27.90
N MET A 250 10.48 -9.99 28.02
CA MET A 250 10.47 -11.28 27.31
C MET A 250 9.25 -12.14 27.64
N ASP A 251 8.73 -12.03 28.86
CA ASP A 251 7.59 -12.81 29.36
C ASP A 251 6.25 -12.40 28.74
N LEU A 252 6.17 -11.22 28.14
CA LEU A 252 4.95 -10.75 27.48
C LEU A 252 4.77 -11.49 26.15
N SER A 253 3.57 -12.01 25.94
CA SER A 253 3.18 -12.54 24.64
C SER A 253 3.02 -11.42 23.61
N ALA A 254 3.04 -11.75 22.33
CA ALA A 254 2.77 -10.78 21.26
C ALA A 254 1.40 -10.07 21.45
N LYS A 255 0.40 -10.81 21.94
CA LYS A 255 -0.92 -10.26 22.26
C LYS A 255 -0.86 -9.29 23.43
N ASP A 256 -0.15 -9.63 24.51
CA ASP A 256 -0.03 -8.73 25.67
C ASP A 256 0.68 -7.43 25.33
N LEU A 257 1.72 -7.49 24.48
CA LEU A 257 2.41 -6.29 23.97
C LEU A 257 1.44 -5.38 23.22
N LEU A 258 0.62 -5.95 22.34
CA LEU A 258 -0.38 -5.17 21.60
C LEU A 258 -1.43 -4.56 22.53
N ASP A 259 -1.98 -5.35 23.46
CA ASP A 259 -2.99 -4.87 24.39
C ASP A 259 -2.46 -3.69 25.23
N LEU A 260 -1.25 -3.83 25.78
CA LEU A 260 -0.58 -2.76 26.52
C LEU A 260 -0.32 -1.51 25.65
N PHE A 261 0.10 -1.71 24.40
CA PHE A 261 0.30 -0.60 23.45
C PHE A 261 -1.01 0.14 23.20
N MET A 262 -2.09 -0.58 22.92
CA MET A 262 -3.40 0.01 22.62
C MET A 262 -4.00 0.76 23.85
N GLU A 263 -3.75 0.26 25.04
CA GLU A 263 -4.20 0.91 26.28
C GLU A 263 -3.41 2.18 26.61
N ASN A 264 -2.09 2.14 26.48
CA ASN A 264 -1.20 3.16 27.01
C ASN A 264 -0.81 4.23 25.97
N SER A 265 -0.80 3.89 24.67
CA SER A 265 -0.34 4.81 23.64
C SER A 265 -1.35 5.93 23.37
N ARG A 266 -0.83 7.11 23.13
CA ARG A 266 -1.60 8.32 22.87
C ARG A 266 -1.02 9.08 21.68
N ILE A 267 -1.88 9.57 20.82
CA ILE A 267 -1.52 10.43 19.69
C ILE A 267 -1.94 11.86 20.02
N THR A 268 -1.01 12.79 19.87
CA THR A 268 -1.31 14.22 20.05
C THR A 268 -1.59 14.87 18.70
N MET A 269 -2.78 15.44 18.54
CA MET A 269 -3.17 16.18 17.33
C MET A 269 -3.87 17.48 17.73
N ASN A 270 -3.38 18.61 17.23
CA ASN A 270 -3.91 19.95 17.54
C ASN A 270 -4.04 20.23 19.05
N GLY A 271 -3.05 19.77 19.83
CA GLY A 271 -3.03 19.95 21.28
C GLY A 271 -3.89 18.95 22.07
N ASN A 272 -4.74 18.17 21.44
CA ASN A 272 -5.54 17.14 22.08
C ASN A 272 -4.82 15.78 22.05
N ARG A 273 -5.01 15.00 23.12
CA ARG A 273 -4.47 13.63 23.23
C ARG A 273 -5.60 12.63 23.02
N TYR A 274 -5.40 11.73 22.08
CA TYR A 274 -6.34 10.67 21.72
C TYR A 274 -5.73 9.31 22.03
N ARG A 275 -6.53 8.35 22.44
CA ARG A 275 -6.13 6.95 22.38
C ARG A 275 -5.96 6.54 20.92
N VAL A 276 -5.11 5.55 20.66
CA VAL A 276 -4.78 5.10 19.31
C VAL A 276 -6.03 4.72 18.51
N TYR A 277 -6.94 3.96 19.12
CA TYR A 277 -8.18 3.56 18.46
C TYR A 277 -9.18 4.70 18.23
N GLU A 278 -9.20 5.72 19.10
CA GLU A 278 -10.03 6.93 18.90
C GLU A 278 -9.52 7.72 17.68
N PHE A 279 -8.20 7.85 17.58
CA PHE A 279 -7.57 8.51 16.44
C PHE A 279 -7.83 7.73 15.14
N TYR A 280 -7.70 6.40 15.14
CA TYR A 280 -8.05 5.55 14.01
C TYR A 280 -9.52 5.74 13.60
N GLY A 281 -10.46 5.73 14.54
CA GLY A 281 -11.88 5.94 14.26
C GLY A 281 -12.16 7.31 13.63
N MET A 282 -11.46 8.36 14.05
CA MET A 282 -11.55 9.69 13.43
C MET A 282 -11.04 9.68 11.99
N LEU A 283 -9.89 9.05 11.72
CA LEU A 283 -9.32 8.93 10.38
C LEU A 283 -10.23 8.10 9.46
N LYS A 284 -10.77 6.99 9.94
CA LYS A 284 -11.72 6.15 9.22
C LYS A 284 -12.93 6.94 8.74
N ASN A 285 -13.57 7.69 9.65
CA ASN A 285 -14.72 8.52 9.31
C ASN A 285 -14.37 9.63 8.31
N LYS A 286 -13.18 10.22 8.43
CA LYS A 286 -12.70 11.24 7.50
C LYS A 286 -12.42 10.65 6.12
N PHE A 287 -11.81 9.48 6.06
CA PHE A 287 -11.52 8.76 4.83
C PHE A 287 -12.79 8.46 4.02
N VAL A 288 -13.80 7.89 4.68
CA VAL A 288 -15.13 7.66 4.06
C VAL A 288 -15.75 8.95 3.52
N LYS A 289 -15.68 10.03 4.30
CA LYS A 289 -16.22 11.34 3.85
C LYS A 289 -15.46 11.90 2.63
N VAL A 290 -14.17 11.65 2.50
CA VAL A 290 -13.41 12.06 1.33
C VAL A 290 -13.89 11.29 0.10
N LEU A 291 -14.05 9.97 0.20
CA LEU A 291 -14.56 9.15 -0.90
C LEU A 291 -15.95 9.61 -1.35
N GLU A 292 -16.89 9.75 -0.41
CA GLU A 292 -18.27 10.06 -0.73
C GLU A 292 -18.48 11.49 -1.25
N ARG A 293 -17.84 12.47 -0.62
CA ARG A 293 -18.12 13.88 -0.91
C ARG A 293 -17.21 14.48 -1.96
N VAL A 294 -15.99 13.99 -2.06
CA VAL A 294 -14.97 14.58 -2.92
C VAL A 294 -14.84 13.81 -4.22
N LEU A 295 -14.85 12.48 -4.15
CA LEU A 295 -14.73 11.61 -5.31
C LEU A 295 -16.08 11.10 -5.80
N THR A 296 -17.19 11.47 -5.13
CA THR A 296 -18.56 11.03 -5.46
C THR A 296 -18.73 9.51 -5.53
N ILE A 297 -17.88 8.78 -4.79
CA ILE A 297 -17.91 7.33 -4.72
C ILE A 297 -18.94 6.93 -3.64
N ASP A 298 -19.82 6.00 -3.94
CA ASP A 298 -20.61 5.33 -2.89
C ASP A 298 -19.65 4.45 -2.07
N ALA A 299 -19.31 4.88 -0.90
CA ALA A 299 -18.32 4.20 -0.05
C ALA A 299 -18.92 3.04 0.76
N THR A 300 -20.09 2.51 0.38
CA THR A 300 -20.75 1.44 1.15
C THR A 300 -19.86 0.21 1.30
N TYR A 301 -19.25 -0.27 0.21
CA TYR A 301 -18.32 -1.40 0.25
C TYR A 301 -17.10 -1.12 1.15
N ILE A 302 -16.47 0.05 0.96
CA ILE A 302 -15.28 0.45 1.73
C ILE A 302 -15.64 0.64 3.20
N ARG A 303 -16.82 1.19 3.50
CA ARG A 303 -17.35 1.35 4.86
C ARG A 303 -17.52 0.00 5.55
N GLU A 304 -18.05 -0.98 4.83
CA GLU A 304 -18.17 -2.34 5.34
C GLU A 304 -16.80 -2.98 5.58
N ALA A 305 -15.87 -2.89 4.63
CA ALA A 305 -14.50 -3.40 4.79
C ALA A 305 -13.78 -2.76 5.99
N LEU A 306 -13.86 -1.43 6.12
CA LEU A 306 -13.34 -0.69 7.28
C LEU A 306 -14.03 -1.08 8.60
N SER A 307 -15.31 -1.42 8.57
CA SER A 307 -16.03 -1.86 9.77
C SER A 307 -15.62 -3.27 10.20
N ARG A 308 -15.29 -4.14 9.25
CA ARG A 308 -14.83 -5.50 9.51
C ARG A 308 -13.37 -5.55 9.91
N ALA A 309 -12.55 -4.64 9.37
CA ALA A 309 -11.15 -4.45 9.75
C ALA A 309 -10.98 -3.57 11.02
N ASP A 310 -12.06 -3.20 11.70
CA ASP A 310 -12.06 -2.20 12.78
C ASP A 310 -11.38 -2.71 14.05
N VAL A 311 -10.24 -2.12 14.34
CA VAL A 311 -9.42 -2.42 15.52
C VAL A 311 -10.02 -1.93 16.84
N SER A 312 -11.01 -1.03 16.81
CA SER A 312 -11.66 -0.51 18.02
C SER A 312 -12.45 -1.59 18.78
N LYS A 313 -12.73 -2.71 18.12
CA LYS A 313 -13.40 -3.87 18.71
C LYS A 313 -12.43 -4.87 19.38
N GLY A 314 -11.16 -4.50 19.52
CA GLY A 314 -10.14 -5.36 20.12
C GLY A 314 -9.61 -6.48 19.24
N TYR A 315 -10.07 -6.55 17.99
CA TYR A 315 -9.62 -7.55 17.03
C TYR A 315 -8.91 -6.89 15.87
N ILE A 316 -7.64 -7.23 15.73
CA ILE A 316 -6.93 -7.05 14.48
C ILE A 316 -7.08 -8.37 13.74
N PRO A 317 -7.88 -8.46 12.68
CA PRO A 317 -8.34 -9.75 12.17
C PRO A 317 -7.19 -10.71 11.85
N LEU A 318 -6.10 -10.20 11.25
CA LEU A 318 -4.96 -11.03 10.89
C LEU A 318 -4.15 -11.48 12.12
N LEU A 319 -3.90 -10.58 13.07
CA LEU A 319 -3.15 -10.93 14.29
C LEU A 319 -3.93 -11.88 15.20
N SER A 320 -5.26 -11.85 15.18
CA SER A 320 -6.07 -12.80 15.92
C SER A 320 -5.83 -14.27 15.47
N ILE A 321 -5.56 -14.47 14.18
CA ILE A 321 -5.18 -15.80 13.66
C ILE A 321 -3.79 -16.20 14.21
N LEU A 322 -2.84 -15.26 14.18
CA LEU A 322 -1.47 -15.52 14.63
C LEU A 322 -1.38 -15.77 16.14
N TYR A 323 -2.23 -15.13 16.95
CA TYR A 323 -2.26 -15.32 18.41
C TYR A 323 -2.96 -16.62 18.85
N GLY A 324 -3.72 -17.25 17.95
CA GLY A 324 -4.40 -18.51 18.20
C GLY A 324 -3.57 -19.74 17.79
N ASP A 325 -4.20 -20.62 17.02
CA ASP A 325 -3.58 -21.88 16.59
C ASP A 325 -2.62 -21.74 15.40
N GLY A 326 -2.19 -20.51 15.09
CA GLY A 326 -1.30 -20.20 13.97
C GLY A 326 -2.02 -19.99 12.64
N ILE A 327 -1.23 -19.62 11.63
CA ILE A 327 -1.72 -19.33 10.29
C ILE A 327 -1.89 -20.61 9.47
N SER A 328 -3.00 -20.73 8.75
CA SER A 328 -3.21 -21.75 7.73
C SER A 328 -3.97 -21.13 6.55
N ARG A 329 -3.85 -21.74 5.36
CA ARG A 329 -4.59 -21.29 4.17
C ARG A 329 -6.10 -21.14 4.46
N GLU A 330 -6.73 -22.13 5.06
CA GLU A 330 -8.16 -22.12 5.37
C GLU A 330 -8.56 -20.94 6.26
N ARG A 331 -7.78 -20.65 7.31
CA ARG A 331 -8.03 -19.51 8.22
C ARG A 331 -7.85 -18.17 7.53
N VAL A 332 -6.83 -18.07 6.70
CA VAL A 332 -6.59 -16.86 5.89
C VAL A 332 -7.73 -16.64 4.90
N VAL A 333 -8.17 -17.68 4.19
CA VAL A 333 -9.31 -17.60 3.27
C VAL A 333 -10.59 -17.23 4.02
N THR A 334 -10.81 -17.78 5.20
CA THR A 334 -11.95 -17.42 6.07
C THR A 334 -11.89 -15.93 6.44
N LEU A 335 -10.71 -15.43 6.79
CA LEU A 335 -10.50 -14.01 7.08
C LEU A 335 -10.79 -13.13 5.85
N MET A 336 -10.24 -13.50 4.70
CA MET A 336 -10.44 -12.80 3.43
C MET A 336 -11.93 -12.73 3.08
N ASN A 337 -12.65 -13.84 3.23
CA ASN A 337 -14.10 -13.90 3.03
C ASN A 337 -14.86 -13.01 4.04
N GLY A 338 -14.37 -12.94 5.27
CA GLY A 338 -14.98 -12.14 6.33
C GLY A 338 -14.81 -10.65 6.16
N ILE A 339 -13.65 -10.17 5.77
CA ILE A 339 -13.34 -8.73 5.58
C ILE A 339 -13.77 -8.26 4.20
N GLY A 340 -13.56 -9.06 3.18
CA GLY A 340 -13.69 -8.73 1.77
C GLY A 340 -12.34 -8.55 1.10
N PHE A 341 -12.36 -8.48 -0.20
CA PHE A 341 -11.20 -8.40 -1.06
C PHE A 341 -11.13 -7.04 -1.75
N PRO A 342 -9.92 -6.48 -1.94
CA PRO A 342 -9.74 -5.33 -2.81
C PRO A 342 -9.95 -5.74 -4.27
N TRP A 343 -9.76 -4.80 -5.20
CA TRP A 343 -9.65 -5.13 -6.59
C TRP A 343 -8.45 -6.02 -6.85
N VAL A 344 -8.67 -7.05 -7.63
CA VAL A 344 -7.58 -7.92 -8.06
C VAL A 344 -7.48 -7.88 -9.58
N TRP A 345 -6.31 -7.51 -10.07
CA TRP A 345 -5.91 -7.65 -11.45
C TRP A 345 -5.07 -8.90 -11.61
N THR A 346 -5.39 -9.69 -12.61
CA THR A 346 -4.63 -10.89 -12.96
C THR A 346 -4.25 -10.84 -14.43
N GLU A 347 -3.43 -11.77 -14.88
CA GLU A 347 -3.12 -11.93 -16.32
C GLU A 347 -4.37 -12.13 -17.17
N ASP A 348 -5.39 -12.79 -16.65
CA ASP A 348 -6.68 -13.02 -17.34
C ASP A 348 -7.63 -11.83 -17.25
N GLY A 349 -7.24 -10.78 -16.54
CA GLY A 349 -8.00 -9.56 -16.34
C GLY A 349 -8.49 -9.33 -14.93
N ILE A 350 -9.41 -8.37 -14.75
CA ILE A 350 -9.96 -8.02 -13.45
C ILE A 350 -10.78 -9.19 -12.90
N VAL A 351 -10.35 -9.70 -11.76
CA VAL A 351 -11.18 -10.57 -10.93
C VAL A 351 -11.82 -9.69 -9.86
N ASN A 352 -13.11 -9.55 -9.95
CA ASN A 352 -13.85 -8.93 -8.88
C ASN A 352 -13.73 -9.73 -7.58
N SER A 353 -14.04 -9.04 -6.49
CA SER A 353 -14.25 -9.66 -5.19
C SER A 353 -15.38 -10.71 -5.25
N VAL A 354 -15.09 -11.82 -5.92
CA VAL A 354 -15.97 -12.99 -6.05
C VAL A 354 -16.40 -13.52 -4.68
N ILE A 355 -15.61 -13.14 -3.65
CA ILE A 355 -15.64 -13.75 -2.34
C ILE A 355 -16.78 -13.26 -1.46
N SER A 356 -17.40 -12.11 -1.71
CA SER A 356 -18.43 -11.61 -0.79
C SER A 356 -19.87 -11.69 -1.29
N GLY A 357 -20.09 -12.18 -2.50
CA GLY A 357 -21.44 -12.27 -3.11
C GLY A 357 -22.16 -10.91 -3.28
N LYS A 358 -21.59 -9.83 -2.77
CA LYS A 358 -22.14 -8.47 -2.78
C LYS A 358 -21.31 -7.46 -3.57
N GLY A 359 -20.10 -7.82 -3.97
CA GLY A 359 -19.23 -6.96 -4.75
C GLY A 359 -19.00 -7.50 -6.15
N SER A 360 -20.08 -7.76 -6.90
CA SER A 360 -19.93 -8.15 -8.31
C SER A 360 -19.41 -6.99 -9.14
N LEU A 361 -18.70 -7.30 -10.23
CA LEU A 361 -18.48 -6.42 -11.38
C LEU A 361 -19.81 -5.77 -11.72
N GLY A 362 -19.92 -4.46 -11.55
CA GLY A 362 -21.18 -3.76 -11.67
C GLY A 362 -21.57 -2.99 -10.41
N SER A 363 -20.81 -3.12 -9.29
CA SER A 363 -20.90 -2.10 -8.24
C SER A 363 -20.35 -0.80 -8.83
N PRO A 364 -21.19 0.25 -9.00
CA PRO A 364 -20.77 1.53 -9.57
C PRO A 364 -19.54 2.10 -8.88
N ASP A 365 -19.41 1.86 -7.59
CA ASP A 365 -18.39 2.43 -6.71
C ASP A 365 -16.99 2.00 -7.04
N VAL A 366 -16.89 0.75 -7.36
CA VAL A 366 -15.61 0.12 -7.62
C VAL A 366 -15.15 0.51 -9.03
N ASN A 367 -16.04 0.56 -9.99
CA ASN A 367 -15.75 1.04 -11.33
C ASN A 367 -15.24 2.48 -11.30
N LEU A 368 -15.81 3.33 -10.44
CA LEU A 368 -15.37 4.71 -10.28
C LEU A 368 -13.94 4.78 -9.71
N LEU A 369 -13.57 3.97 -8.72
CA LEU A 369 -12.19 3.92 -8.20
C LEU A 369 -11.20 3.54 -9.29
N VAL A 370 -11.51 2.53 -10.10
CA VAL A 370 -10.67 2.12 -11.23
C VAL A 370 -10.54 3.24 -12.26
N CYS A 371 -11.64 3.93 -12.57
CA CYS A 371 -11.59 5.07 -13.48
C CYS A 371 -10.77 6.23 -12.93
N HIS A 372 -10.88 6.55 -11.64
CA HIS A 372 -10.04 7.55 -10.99
C HIS A 372 -8.56 7.17 -11.07
N ASN A 373 -8.22 5.92 -10.78
CA ASN A 373 -6.85 5.41 -10.93
C ASN A 373 -6.35 5.56 -12.37
N ALA A 374 -7.16 5.13 -13.32
CA ALA A 374 -6.80 5.18 -14.73
C ALA A 374 -6.53 6.61 -15.21
N ILE A 375 -7.43 7.54 -14.96
CA ILE A 375 -7.28 8.93 -15.35
C ILE A 375 -6.08 9.58 -14.65
N TYR A 376 -5.93 9.34 -13.34
CA TYR A 376 -4.79 9.87 -12.60
C TYR A 376 -3.46 9.33 -13.14
N SER A 377 -3.39 8.04 -13.41
CA SER A 377 -2.20 7.40 -13.97
C SER A 377 -1.88 7.97 -15.36
N TYR A 378 -2.87 8.13 -16.22
CA TYR A 378 -2.67 8.75 -17.52
C TYR A 378 -2.14 10.20 -17.43
N LEU A 379 -2.73 10.99 -16.54
CA LEU A 379 -2.37 12.39 -16.41
C LEU A 379 -0.98 12.61 -15.78
N CYS A 380 -0.62 11.81 -14.80
CA CYS A 380 0.61 12.00 -14.03
C CYS A 380 1.76 11.10 -14.49
N TYR A 381 1.45 9.98 -15.13
CA TYR A 381 2.43 8.94 -15.52
C TYR A 381 2.15 8.39 -16.92
N PRO A 382 2.11 9.23 -17.97
CA PRO A 382 1.69 8.83 -19.33
C PRO A 382 2.56 7.70 -19.91
N ASN A 383 3.84 7.65 -19.56
CA ASN A 383 4.76 6.60 -20.03
C ASN A 383 4.41 5.19 -19.51
N GLN A 384 3.59 5.11 -18.46
CA GLN A 384 3.11 3.84 -17.91
C GLN A 384 1.74 3.44 -18.47
N TRP A 385 1.12 4.33 -19.23
CA TRP A 385 -0.17 4.10 -19.85
C TRP A 385 -0.01 3.36 -21.17
N ARG A 386 -0.45 2.13 -21.23
CA ARG A 386 -0.40 1.31 -22.45
C ARG A 386 -1.76 0.94 -23.00
N CYS A 387 -2.75 0.83 -22.14
CA CYS A 387 -4.14 0.58 -22.53
C CYS A 387 -5.09 1.03 -21.44
N CYS A 388 -6.36 1.24 -21.81
CA CYS A 388 -7.40 1.51 -20.83
C CYS A 388 -7.53 0.34 -19.85
N PRO A 389 -7.46 0.57 -18.52
CA PRO A 389 -7.59 -0.51 -17.55
C PRO A 389 -8.97 -1.21 -17.60
N LEU A 390 -9.98 -0.57 -18.18
CA LEU A 390 -11.31 -1.17 -18.38
C LEU A 390 -11.42 -1.96 -19.70
N ARG A 391 -10.38 -1.95 -20.57
CA ARG A 391 -10.41 -2.64 -21.89
C ARG A 391 -10.85 -4.09 -21.78
N HIS A 392 -10.36 -4.77 -20.75
CA HIS A 392 -10.68 -6.16 -20.49
C HIS A 392 -12.19 -6.39 -20.23
N LEU A 393 -12.85 -5.45 -19.54
CA LEU A 393 -14.29 -5.49 -19.33
C LEU A 393 -15.06 -5.17 -20.64
N CYS A 394 -14.50 -4.29 -21.47
CA CYS A 394 -15.05 -3.98 -22.78
C CYS A 394 -14.97 -5.19 -23.72
N LEU A 395 -13.82 -5.87 -23.80
CA LEU A 395 -13.65 -7.08 -24.62
C LEU A 395 -14.59 -8.22 -24.22
N LYS A 396 -15.03 -8.28 -22.98
CA LYS A 396 -16.06 -9.23 -22.53
C LYS A 396 -17.50 -8.76 -22.81
N GLY A 397 -17.68 -7.65 -23.50
CA GLY A 397 -19.01 -7.09 -23.81
C GLY A 397 -19.73 -6.51 -22.58
N VAL A 398 -19.03 -6.30 -21.46
CA VAL A 398 -19.63 -5.84 -20.19
C VAL A 398 -19.86 -4.33 -20.17
N ILE A 399 -18.98 -3.54 -20.80
CA ILE A 399 -18.99 -2.07 -20.73
C ILE A 399 -19.00 -1.39 -22.10
N GLY A 400 -18.59 -2.02 -23.19
CA GLY A 400 -18.48 -1.36 -24.49
C GLY A 400 -18.01 -2.23 -25.64
N ASP A 401 -17.61 -1.60 -26.72
CA ASP A 401 -17.20 -2.16 -27.99
C ASP A 401 -15.70 -2.46 -28.07
N ASP A 402 -15.32 -3.39 -28.96
CA ASP A 402 -13.94 -3.86 -29.20
C ASP A 402 -12.96 -2.79 -29.72
N GLU A 403 -13.44 -1.62 -30.12
CA GLU A 403 -12.63 -0.53 -30.66
C GLU A 403 -12.29 0.55 -29.61
N CYS A 404 -12.08 0.17 -28.37
CA CYS A 404 -11.65 1.08 -27.34
C CYS A 404 -10.17 1.44 -27.64
N TRP A 405 -9.93 2.69 -27.98
CA TRP A 405 -8.67 3.22 -28.43
C TRP A 405 -7.63 3.41 -27.32
N GLU A 406 -6.39 3.30 -27.75
CA GLU A 406 -5.22 3.20 -26.88
C GLU A 406 -4.63 4.58 -26.51
N GLU A 407 -4.89 5.61 -27.32
CA GLU A 407 -4.21 6.91 -27.17
C GLU A 407 -5.03 7.99 -26.44
N LYS A 408 -6.36 7.94 -26.46
CA LYS A 408 -7.22 8.96 -25.84
C LYS A 408 -8.47 8.36 -25.23
N PRO A 409 -8.51 8.04 -23.94
CA PRO A 409 -9.63 7.36 -23.25
C PRO A 409 -10.98 8.09 -23.27
N TRP A 410 -11.03 9.29 -23.76
CA TRP A 410 -12.24 10.13 -23.81
C TRP A 410 -12.73 10.45 -25.21
N GLU A 411 -12.07 9.99 -26.27
CA GLU A 411 -12.54 10.21 -27.61
C GLU A 411 -13.39 9.04 -28.08
N GLY A 412 -14.69 9.19 -28.12
CA GLY A 412 -15.54 8.38 -28.95
C GLY A 412 -16.74 7.70 -28.34
N ARG A 413 -16.78 6.96 -27.25
CA ARG A 413 -17.96 6.15 -26.92
C ARG A 413 -18.43 6.30 -25.48
N THR A 414 -19.69 6.01 -25.24
CA THR A 414 -20.32 6.05 -23.92
C THR A 414 -19.75 4.92 -23.06
N CYS A 415 -18.76 5.22 -22.23
CA CYS A 415 -18.24 4.31 -21.20
C CYS A 415 -17.93 5.11 -19.93
N VAL A 416 -17.76 4.44 -18.82
CA VAL A 416 -17.52 5.11 -17.52
C VAL A 416 -16.25 5.96 -17.56
N MET A 417 -15.20 5.54 -18.29
CA MET A 417 -14.00 6.35 -18.49
C MET A 417 -14.28 7.64 -19.24
N ASN A 418 -15.05 7.57 -20.32
CA ASN A 418 -15.44 8.74 -21.10
C ASN A 418 -16.32 9.68 -20.27
N GLU A 419 -17.31 9.16 -19.56
CA GLU A 419 -18.16 9.96 -18.68
C GLU A 419 -17.34 10.70 -17.63
N MET A 420 -16.38 10.05 -17.00
CA MET A 420 -15.48 10.68 -16.03
C MET A 420 -14.55 11.71 -16.68
N ALA A 421 -14.01 11.42 -17.85
CA ALA A 421 -13.18 12.38 -18.60
C ALA A 421 -14.00 13.62 -19.00
N ASN A 422 -15.24 13.43 -19.44
CA ASN A 422 -16.17 14.52 -19.73
C ASN A 422 -16.52 15.33 -18.48
N TRP A 423 -16.75 14.65 -17.36
CA TRP A 423 -16.97 15.32 -16.08
C TRP A 423 -15.79 16.18 -15.65
N LEU A 424 -14.56 15.73 -15.91
CA LEU A 424 -13.34 16.51 -15.71
C LEU A 424 -13.13 17.60 -16.77
N GLY A 425 -13.89 17.56 -17.86
CA GLY A 425 -13.78 18.49 -18.99
C GLY A 425 -12.55 18.22 -19.87
N LEU A 426 -12.02 17.01 -19.86
CA LEU A 426 -10.86 16.60 -20.66
C LEU A 426 -11.17 16.56 -22.16
N ASP A 427 -12.43 16.24 -22.50
CA ASP A 427 -12.96 16.24 -23.87
C ASP A 427 -12.84 17.61 -24.56
N LYS A 428 -12.82 18.69 -23.78
CA LYS A 428 -12.76 20.08 -24.25
C LYS A 428 -11.36 20.69 -24.22
N LYS A 429 -10.36 19.92 -23.83
CA LYS A 429 -9.01 20.45 -23.60
C LYS A 429 -7.99 19.96 -24.62
N THR A 430 -7.13 20.84 -25.04
CA THR A 430 -5.94 20.46 -25.78
C THR A 430 -4.94 19.79 -24.82
N ILE A 431 -4.57 18.56 -25.11
CA ILE A 431 -3.60 17.80 -24.30
C ILE A 431 -2.28 17.77 -25.04
N LYS A 432 -1.23 18.25 -24.38
CA LYS A 432 0.14 18.16 -24.86
C LYS A 432 0.89 17.13 -24.05
N ILE A 433 1.47 16.15 -24.72
CA ILE A 433 2.29 15.11 -24.08
C ILE A 433 3.75 15.51 -24.23
N ASN A 434 4.44 15.70 -23.11
CA ASN A 434 5.89 15.86 -23.07
C ASN A 434 6.49 14.49 -22.69
N TYR A 435 7.07 13.83 -23.68
CA TYR A 435 7.79 12.57 -23.50
C TYR A 435 9.16 12.81 -22.89
#